data_9f19120a13cc6057d56b46b9d9594606
#
_entry.id   9f19120a13cc6057d56b46b9d9594606
#
_cell.length_a   1.000
_cell.length_b   1.000
_cell.length_c   1.000
_cell.angle_alpha   90.00
_cell.angle_beta   90.00
_cell.angle_gamma   90.00
#
_symmetry.space_group_name_H-M   'P 1'
#
loop_
_entity.id
_entity.type
_entity.pdbx_description
1 polymer ?
#
loop_
_entity_poly.entity_id
_entity_poly.type
_entity_poly.pdbx_seq_one_letter_code
_entity_poly.pdbx_strand_id
1 'polypeptide(L)'
;MGTNNRLTILIPFMNEGDEVVATVKDVRRTAGNSVEILVLNDCSTDGRDYENELKTYGITYLYNKENQGSAPSRDICVQHCKTPYFLFLDAHMRFFCENWVERIISMLDADDRQLLCMQTVALQKDEKGVRKNPKHVPTFGAFMPLSINEYQPDIKWNRKETNPDSDTQEIPMVLGAAYAGSCRYWNYLHGMEGLMRYGTEEQFISLKAWLEGGRCVLLKDIVIGHIYRDKSPFKRYVDVEIFNKLWIVSLLFPTFLKSKSFAIAQKQDFQTFGKALRILKSKKEELLKQRHYFKGIFTRPFDAIIDMNRPLLLAHVKKSPEKNLDKVASVAGFIKDHLSQHYGLFNGKMGHILWLEHYSRCTGEESWDNLASELWEQTCTSIEEKTLPWYFSTGLAGIGWALHYLYDRGFLEYLPTDILGQIDAALLQVSLSKLQDTSIDFGLAGILAYCCVRMRFAKECPFHEDTLKELTRASEYIINTSADVRELSYAYYWQELQRGEDCDELPLSLNDVMEFREAFAENSEYWENSLEGAALSATFMAMIINEKKQCHEQTEQI
;
A
#
# COMPACT_ATOMS: atom_id res chain seq x y z
N MET A 1 -42.25 7.88 25.79
CA MET A 1 -42.14 7.35 24.41
C MET A 1 -40.65 7.23 24.14
N GLY A 2 -40.12 6.01 24.01
CA GLY A 2 -38.69 5.84 23.68
C GLY A 2 -38.42 6.43 22.30
N THR A 3 -37.50 7.36 22.21
CA THR A 3 -36.99 7.85 20.95
C THR A 3 -36.40 6.65 20.21
N ASN A 4 -36.89 6.38 19.00
CA ASN A 4 -36.37 5.28 18.16
C ASN A 4 -35.06 5.75 17.47
N ASN A 5 -34.03 6.03 18.31
CA ASN A 5 -32.75 6.51 17.82
C ASN A 5 -32.10 5.46 16.92
N ARG A 6 -31.56 5.89 15.79
CA ARG A 6 -30.95 5.00 14.78
C ARG A 6 -29.43 5.14 14.68
N LEU A 7 -28.86 6.13 15.37
CA LEU A 7 -27.43 6.43 15.37
C LEU A 7 -26.91 6.49 16.81
N THR A 8 -25.80 5.80 17.08
CA THR A 8 -25.03 5.92 18.33
C THR A 8 -23.70 6.59 18.07
N ILE A 9 -23.37 7.60 18.88
CA ILE A 9 -22.04 8.22 18.86
C ILE A 9 -21.15 7.42 19.81
N LEU A 10 -20.06 6.87 19.29
CA LEU A 10 -19.10 6.02 19.98
C LEU A 10 -17.82 6.83 20.27
N ILE A 11 -17.50 7.05 21.54
CA ILE A 11 -16.37 7.88 21.98
C ILE A 11 -15.45 7.06 22.88
N PRO A 12 -14.53 6.25 22.31
CA PRO A 12 -13.45 5.65 23.09
C PRO A 12 -12.41 6.71 23.46
N PHE A 13 -11.95 6.72 24.71
CA PHE A 13 -11.00 7.73 25.18
C PHE A 13 -10.09 7.22 26.30
N MET A 14 -8.96 7.91 26.48
CA MET A 14 -8.05 7.74 27.63
C MET A 14 -7.39 9.08 27.99
N ASN A 15 -7.47 9.48 29.27
CA ASN A 15 -6.80 10.68 29.80
C ASN A 15 -7.13 11.98 29.04
N GLU A 16 -8.42 12.21 28.72
CA GLU A 16 -8.87 13.34 27.86
C GLU A 16 -9.18 14.62 28.65
N GLY A 17 -9.19 14.56 29.98
CA GLY A 17 -9.50 15.73 30.81
C GLY A 17 -10.89 16.30 30.51
N ASP A 18 -10.98 17.63 30.37
CA ASP A 18 -12.24 18.31 30.09
C ASP A 18 -12.80 18.08 28.69
N GLU A 19 -11.95 17.62 27.75
CA GLU A 19 -12.33 17.60 26.33
C GLU A 19 -13.40 16.53 26.03
N VAL A 20 -13.36 15.37 26.68
CA VAL A 20 -14.42 14.36 26.49
C VAL A 20 -15.78 14.88 26.93
N VAL A 21 -15.85 15.59 28.08
CA VAL A 21 -17.08 16.19 28.57
C VAL A 21 -17.56 17.29 27.61
N ALA A 22 -16.65 18.12 27.13
CA ALA A 22 -16.95 19.17 26.17
C ALA A 22 -17.45 18.62 24.83
N THR A 23 -16.90 17.49 24.38
CA THR A 23 -17.34 16.78 23.15
C THR A 23 -18.74 16.22 23.32
N VAL A 24 -19.02 15.52 24.43
CA VAL A 24 -20.36 14.99 24.72
C VAL A 24 -21.38 16.12 24.81
N LYS A 25 -21.04 17.23 25.49
CA LYS A 25 -21.88 18.43 25.58
C LYS A 25 -22.16 19.02 24.18
N ASP A 26 -21.18 19.07 23.31
CA ASP A 26 -21.34 19.60 21.96
C ASP A 26 -22.22 18.68 21.08
N VAL A 27 -22.08 17.35 21.18
CA VAL A 27 -23.00 16.40 20.57
C VAL A 27 -24.44 16.63 21.05
N ARG A 28 -24.67 16.77 22.35
CA ARG A 28 -26.02 17.07 22.89
C ARG A 28 -26.55 18.41 22.42
N ARG A 29 -25.70 19.42 22.29
CA ARG A 29 -26.08 20.74 21.75
C ARG A 29 -26.57 20.67 20.30
N THR A 30 -25.90 19.85 19.45
CA THR A 30 -26.17 19.81 18.01
C THR A 30 -27.15 18.71 17.59
N ALA A 31 -27.23 17.60 18.31
CA ALA A 31 -28.11 16.47 18.01
C ALA A 31 -29.26 16.29 19.06
N GLY A 32 -29.20 16.96 20.18
CA GLY A 32 -30.19 16.76 21.24
C GLY A 32 -30.28 15.32 21.72
N ASN A 33 -31.47 14.76 21.74
CA ASN A 33 -31.75 13.37 22.12
C ASN A 33 -32.01 12.47 20.89
N SER A 34 -31.74 12.93 19.66
CA SER A 34 -31.93 12.14 18.44
C SER A 34 -30.85 11.06 18.24
N VAL A 35 -29.82 11.04 19.08
CA VAL A 35 -28.74 10.05 19.06
C VAL A 35 -28.54 9.42 20.44
N GLU A 36 -28.12 8.16 20.46
CA GLU A 36 -27.51 7.55 21.63
C GLU A 36 -26.04 7.99 21.71
N ILE A 37 -25.49 8.06 22.91
CA ILE A 37 -24.06 8.31 23.14
C ILE A 37 -23.52 7.20 24.03
N LEU A 38 -22.48 6.54 23.56
CA LEU A 38 -21.70 5.56 24.30
C LEU A 38 -20.28 6.07 24.45
N VAL A 39 -19.82 6.19 25.67
CA VAL A 39 -18.48 6.64 26.00
C VAL A 39 -17.73 5.48 26.65
N LEU A 40 -16.59 5.12 26.11
CA LEU A 40 -15.73 4.06 26.64
C LEU A 40 -14.43 4.67 27.17
N ASN A 41 -14.27 4.63 28.50
CA ASN A 41 -13.02 4.98 29.16
C ASN A 41 -12.04 3.79 29.11
N ASP A 42 -10.97 3.92 28.35
CA ASP A 42 -9.96 2.89 28.19
C ASP A 42 -8.88 2.95 29.29
N CYS A 43 -9.32 2.81 30.55
CA CYS A 43 -8.46 2.76 31.73
C CYS A 43 -7.67 4.08 31.96
N SER A 44 -8.38 5.23 31.98
CA SER A 44 -7.75 6.52 32.31
C SER A 44 -7.11 6.52 33.69
N THR A 45 -5.96 7.18 33.81
CA THR A 45 -5.11 7.24 35.01
C THR A 45 -4.87 8.66 35.53
N ASP A 46 -5.60 9.64 35.00
CA ASP A 46 -5.50 11.05 35.36
C ASP A 46 -6.27 11.44 36.64
N GLY A 47 -6.90 10.46 37.32
CA GLY A 47 -7.58 10.65 38.61
C GLY A 47 -8.96 11.28 38.52
N ARG A 48 -9.57 11.43 37.34
CA ARG A 48 -10.91 12.02 37.17
C ARG A 48 -12.02 10.97 37.29
N ASP A 49 -13.13 11.37 37.82
CA ASP A 49 -14.38 10.59 37.87
C ASP A 49 -15.27 10.94 36.66
N TYR A 50 -14.84 10.45 35.50
CA TYR A 50 -15.56 10.70 34.24
C TYR A 50 -17.00 10.18 34.24
N GLU A 51 -17.27 9.07 34.91
CA GLU A 51 -18.63 8.53 35.00
C GLU A 51 -19.57 9.51 35.66
N ASN A 52 -19.16 10.06 36.79
CA ASN A 52 -19.96 11.04 37.53
C ASN A 52 -20.12 12.36 36.76
N GLU A 53 -19.06 12.81 36.08
CA GLU A 53 -19.12 14.03 35.27
C GLU A 53 -20.02 13.90 34.04
N LEU A 54 -20.11 12.71 33.44
CA LEU A 54 -20.85 12.46 32.20
C LEU A 54 -22.31 12.00 32.43
N LYS A 55 -22.64 11.50 33.59
CA LYS A 55 -23.99 10.92 33.91
C LYS A 55 -25.17 11.83 33.59
N THR A 56 -25.00 13.15 33.68
CA THR A 56 -26.07 14.12 33.44
C THR A 56 -26.45 14.28 31.98
N TYR A 57 -25.63 13.76 31.05
CA TYR A 57 -25.85 13.87 29.61
C TYR A 57 -26.63 12.70 29.01
N GLY A 58 -27.13 11.76 29.82
CA GLY A 58 -27.91 10.61 29.34
C GLY A 58 -27.10 9.72 28.40
N ILE A 59 -25.91 9.32 28.82
CA ILE A 59 -25.00 8.49 28.08
C ILE A 59 -24.93 7.05 28.60
N THR A 60 -24.48 6.12 27.80
CA THR A 60 -23.97 4.82 28.25
C THR A 60 -22.47 4.95 28.51
N TYR A 61 -22.05 4.67 29.75
CA TYR A 61 -20.65 4.70 30.14
C TYR A 61 -20.08 3.28 30.27
N LEU A 62 -18.96 3.02 29.62
CA LEU A 62 -18.20 1.78 29.74
C LEU A 62 -16.78 2.08 30.24
N TYR A 63 -16.21 1.12 30.94
CA TYR A 63 -14.87 1.22 31.49
C TYR A 63 -14.07 -0.07 31.25
N ASN A 64 -12.90 0.02 30.61
CA ASN A 64 -11.96 -1.06 30.51
C ASN A 64 -11.10 -1.16 31.77
N LYS A 65 -11.02 -2.34 32.37
CA LYS A 65 -10.19 -2.57 33.57
C LYS A 65 -8.69 -2.43 33.30
N GLU A 66 -8.31 -2.64 32.06
CA GLU A 66 -6.94 -2.53 31.54
C GLU A 66 -6.95 -1.74 30.24
N ASN A 67 -5.89 -0.99 29.96
CA ASN A 67 -5.76 -0.28 28.70
C ASN A 67 -5.69 -1.26 27.53
N GLN A 68 -6.72 -1.27 26.69
CA GLN A 68 -6.82 -2.08 25.47
C GLN A 68 -6.22 -1.36 24.25
N GLY A 69 -6.29 -0.04 24.23
CA GLY A 69 -5.92 0.81 23.12
C GLY A 69 -7.10 1.06 22.17
N SER A 70 -6.87 1.93 21.19
CA SER A 70 -7.91 2.46 20.30
C SER A 70 -8.59 1.38 19.45
N ALA A 71 -7.83 0.46 18.85
CA ALA A 71 -8.38 -0.54 17.95
C ALA A 71 -9.36 -1.50 18.65
N PRO A 72 -9.00 -2.22 19.73
CA PRO A 72 -9.96 -3.06 20.46
C PRO A 72 -11.10 -2.25 21.11
N SER A 73 -10.85 -1.02 21.57
CA SER A 73 -11.88 -0.19 22.17
C SER A 73 -12.97 0.19 21.17
N ARG A 74 -12.64 0.38 19.88
CA ARG A 74 -13.65 0.60 18.84
C ARG A 74 -14.54 -0.63 18.64
N ASP A 75 -13.99 -1.83 18.61
CA ASP A 75 -14.79 -3.06 18.52
C ASP A 75 -15.70 -3.25 19.75
N ILE A 76 -15.19 -3.00 20.95
CA ILE A 76 -15.99 -3.03 22.17
C ILE A 76 -17.16 -2.03 22.08
N CYS A 77 -16.92 -0.82 21.60
CA CYS A 77 -17.97 0.17 21.41
C CYS A 77 -19.07 -0.32 20.45
N VAL A 78 -18.69 -0.90 19.30
CA VAL A 78 -19.69 -1.42 18.33
C VAL A 78 -20.44 -2.63 18.88
N GLN A 79 -19.81 -3.52 19.64
CA GLN A 79 -20.46 -4.65 20.30
C GLN A 79 -21.55 -4.21 21.30
N HIS A 80 -21.41 -3.03 21.91
CA HIS A 80 -22.37 -2.44 22.84
C HIS A 80 -23.33 -1.44 22.17
N CYS A 81 -23.17 -1.16 20.88
CA CYS A 81 -24.05 -0.29 20.11
C CYS A 81 -25.41 -0.95 19.90
N LYS A 82 -26.49 -0.27 20.29
CA LYS A 82 -27.87 -0.78 20.21
C LYS A 82 -28.64 -0.28 18.99
N THR A 83 -28.04 0.64 18.23
CA THR A 83 -28.65 1.21 17.02
C THR A 83 -28.04 0.57 15.77
N PRO A 84 -28.71 0.62 14.61
CA PRO A 84 -28.16 0.05 13.37
C PRO A 84 -26.89 0.75 12.91
N TYR A 85 -26.73 2.03 13.22
CA TYR A 85 -25.61 2.85 12.75
C TYR A 85 -24.82 3.42 13.91
N PHE A 86 -23.54 3.65 13.67
CA PHE A 86 -22.62 4.31 14.59
C PHE A 86 -21.87 5.45 13.93
N LEU A 87 -21.42 6.40 14.74
CA LEU A 87 -20.40 7.39 14.40
C LEU A 87 -19.28 7.30 15.44
N PHE A 88 -18.08 6.89 15.04
CA PHE A 88 -16.89 7.10 15.87
C PHE A 88 -16.54 8.57 15.92
N LEU A 89 -16.20 9.04 17.11
CA LEU A 89 -15.80 10.41 17.35
C LEU A 89 -14.64 10.43 18.33
N ASP A 90 -13.56 11.12 18.00
CA ASP A 90 -12.51 11.39 18.97
C ASP A 90 -13.05 12.26 20.13
N ALA A 91 -12.45 12.13 21.30
CA ALA A 91 -12.96 12.76 22.52
C ALA A 91 -12.69 14.28 22.62
N HIS A 92 -12.25 14.93 21.55
CA HIS A 92 -11.87 16.36 21.51
C HIS A 92 -12.36 17.05 20.22
N MET A 93 -13.66 16.84 19.91
CA MET A 93 -14.31 17.27 18.68
C MET A 93 -15.40 18.32 18.93
N ARG A 94 -15.71 19.14 17.89
CA ARG A 94 -16.82 20.12 17.89
C ARG A 94 -17.49 20.14 16.53
N PHE A 95 -18.82 20.08 16.50
CA PHE A 95 -19.61 20.19 15.28
C PHE A 95 -19.86 21.66 14.90
N PHE A 96 -19.78 21.94 13.60
CA PHE A 96 -20.04 23.27 13.01
C PHE A 96 -21.17 23.26 11.98
N CYS A 97 -22.00 22.23 11.98
CA CYS A 97 -23.15 22.06 11.11
C CYS A 97 -24.35 21.56 11.90
N GLU A 98 -25.52 21.74 11.34
CA GLU A 98 -26.80 21.20 11.81
C GLU A 98 -27.24 20.07 10.87
N ASN A 99 -28.26 19.29 11.27
CA ASN A 99 -28.85 18.20 10.47
C ASN A 99 -27.87 17.09 10.04
N TRP A 100 -26.72 16.99 10.71
CA TRP A 100 -25.71 15.97 10.38
C TRP A 100 -26.18 14.55 10.72
N VAL A 101 -27.07 14.39 11.71
CA VAL A 101 -27.62 13.08 12.11
C VAL A 101 -28.45 12.49 10.99
N GLU A 102 -29.42 13.26 10.49
CA GLU A 102 -30.31 12.85 9.40
C GLU A 102 -29.53 12.59 8.13
N ARG A 103 -28.50 13.39 7.85
CA ARG A 103 -27.63 13.24 6.70
C ARG A 103 -26.86 11.91 6.73
N ILE A 104 -26.24 11.55 7.86
CA ILE A 104 -25.55 10.27 8.06
C ILE A 104 -26.51 9.10 7.90
N ILE A 105 -27.68 9.16 8.59
CA ILE A 105 -28.69 8.09 8.53
C ILE A 105 -29.18 7.90 7.10
N SER A 106 -29.51 8.97 6.40
CA SER A 106 -29.99 8.91 5.00
C SER A 106 -28.98 8.26 4.07
N MET A 107 -27.68 8.56 4.23
CA MET A 107 -26.63 7.95 3.42
C MET A 107 -26.49 6.46 3.71
N LEU A 108 -26.54 6.04 4.99
CA LEU A 108 -26.42 4.63 5.38
C LEU A 108 -27.70 3.83 5.08
N ASP A 109 -28.86 4.48 5.02
CA ASP A 109 -30.11 3.85 4.55
C ASP A 109 -30.09 3.57 3.05
N ALA A 110 -29.45 4.45 2.28
CA ALA A 110 -29.30 4.26 0.84
C ALA A 110 -28.30 3.14 0.51
N ASP A 111 -27.22 3.06 1.27
CA ASP A 111 -26.22 1.99 1.13
C ASP A 111 -25.48 1.82 2.46
N ASP A 112 -25.67 0.67 3.12
CA ASP A 112 -25.02 0.38 4.41
C ASP A 112 -23.65 -0.31 4.28
N ARG A 113 -23.19 -0.57 3.05
CA ARG A 113 -21.85 -1.10 2.74
C ARG A 113 -20.85 0.03 2.44
N GLN A 114 -20.94 1.12 3.19
CA GLN A 114 -20.02 2.25 3.07
C GLN A 114 -19.56 2.75 4.45
N LEU A 115 -18.37 3.35 4.47
CA LEU A 115 -17.85 4.11 5.58
C LEU A 115 -17.93 5.59 5.22
N LEU A 116 -18.64 6.36 6.07
CA LEU A 116 -18.82 7.81 5.85
C LEU A 116 -17.78 8.58 6.66
N CYS A 117 -16.99 9.40 6.01
CA CYS A 117 -16.00 10.28 6.63
C CYS A 117 -16.53 11.73 6.62
N MET A 118 -16.23 12.51 7.64
CA MET A 118 -16.64 13.92 7.73
C MET A 118 -15.46 14.84 7.42
N GLN A 119 -15.74 16.00 6.86
CA GLN A 119 -14.72 17.00 6.63
C GLN A 119 -14.18 17.52 7.97
N THR A 120 -12.87 17.41 8.17
CA THR A 120 -12.24 17.79 9.44
C THR A 120 -11.44 19.09 9.30
N VAL A 121 -11.66 20.03 10.24
CA VAL A 121 -10.91 21.28 10.37
C VAL A 121 -10.18 21.34 11.70
N ALA A 122 -8.98 21.91 11.72
CA ALA A 122 -8.25 22.06 12.97
C ALA A 122 -8.89 23.11 13.88
N LEU A 123 -8.93 22.79 15.17
CA LEU A 123 -9.27 23.72 16.24
C LEU A 123 -8.02 24.24 16.92
N GLN A 124 -8.06 25.50 17.34
CA GLN A 124 -7.11 26.09 18.29
C GLN A 124 -7.83 26.37 19.61
N LYS A 125 -7.14 26.12 20.72
CA LYS A 125 -7.58 26.42 22.08
C LYS A 125 -6.72 27.54 22.65
N ASP A 126 -7.33 28.63 23.02
CA ASP A 126 -6.67 29.78 23.66
C ASP A 126 -7.56 30.35 24.79
N GLU A 127 -7.16 31.47 25.39
CA GLU A 127 -7.91 32.16 26.47
C GLU A 127 -9.37 32.54 26.07
N LYS A 128 -9.63 32.68 24.76
CA LYS A 128 -10.95 32.99 24.20
C LYS A 128 -11.81 31.74 23.96
N GLY A 129 -11.30 30.55 24.29
CA GLY A 129 -11.96 29.28 24.09
C GLY A 129 -11.50 28.49 22.86
N VAL A 130 -12.32 27.52 22.44
CA VAL A 130 -12.04 26.65 21.30
C VAL A 130 -12.73 27.18 20.04
N ARG A 131 -11.95 27.37 18.96
CA ARG A 131 -12.45 27.91 17.69
C ARG A 131 -11.72 27.30 16.49
N LYS A 132 -12.29 27.43 15.28
CA LYS A 132 -11.60 27.01 14.04
C LYS A 132 -10.27 27.76 13.89
N ASN A 133 -9.22 27.02 13.52
CA ASN A 133 -7.94 27.62 13.16
C ASN A 133 -8.02 28.12 11.71
N PRO A 134 -8.00 29.46 11.48
CA PRO A 134 -8.17 30.02 10.13
C PRO A 134 -6.99 29.74 9.19
N LYS A 135 -5.85 29.34 9.74
CA LYS A 135 -4.64 29.01 8.96
C LYS A 135 -4.61 27.55 8.47
N HIS A 136 -5.53 26.73 8.93
CA HIS A 136 -5.52 25.31 8.63
C HIS A 136 -6.43 24.99 7.43
N VAL A 137 -5.85 24.36 6.41
CA VAL A 137 -6.61 23.87 5.25
C VAL A 137 -7.44 22.66 5.67
N PRO A 138 -8.75 22.62 5.33
CA PRO A 138 -9.59 21.44 5.58
C PRO A 138 -8.99 20.17 4.98
N THR A 139 -9.32 19.03 5.55
CA THR A 139 -8.96 17.73 4.99
C THR A 139 -10.11 17.16 4.17
N PHE A 140 -9.78 16.55 3.04
CA PHE A 140 -10.70 15.87 2.14
C PHE A 140 -10.44 14.36 2.17
N GLY A 141 -10.54 13.75 3.35
CA GLY A 141 -10.20 12.36 3.57
C GLY A 141 -8.69 12.11 3.67
N ALA A 142 -8.30 10.85 3.55
CA ALA A 142 -6.92 10.42 3.58
C ALA A 142 -6.62 9.41 2.47
N PHE A 143 -5.35 9.13 2.24
CA PHE A 143 -4.89 8.14 1.28
C PHE A 143 -3.63 7.42 1.77
N MET A 144 -3.35 6.27 1.20
CA MET A 144 -2.12 5.52 1.44
C MET A 144 -1.12 5.85 0.35
N PRO A 145 0.15 6.19 0.69
CA PRO A 145 1.19 6.44 -0.29
C PRO A 145 1.70 5.12 -0.91
N LEU A 146 0.78 4.34 -1.52
CA LEU A 146 1.10 3.11 -2.23
C LEU A 146 1.71 3.48 -3.57
N SER A 147 2.99 3.81 -3.55
CA SER A 147 3.78 4.11 -4.74
C SER A 147 4.61 2.90 -5.13
N ILE A 148 5.22 3.00 -6.32
CA ILE A 148 6.16 2.01 -6.85
C ILE A 148 7.26 1.64 -5.84
N ASN A 149 7.60 2.53 -4.91
CA ASN A 149 8.68 2.35 -3.93
C ASN A 149 8.22 2.32 -2.46
N GLU A 150 6.96 2.65 -2.17
CA GLU A 150 6.45 2.73 -0.80
C GLU A 150 5.18 1.88 -0.66
N TYR A 151 5.33 0.61 -0.26
CA TYR A 151 4.22 -0.32 -0.02
C TYR A 151 3.97 -0.50 1.47
N GLN A 152 3.93 0.61 2.21
CA GLN A 152 3.55 0.61 3.62
C GLN A 152 2.11 1.10 3.77
N PRO A 153 1.31 0.52 4.68
CA PRO A 153 -0.02 1.03 5.01
C PRO A 153 0.08 2.30 5.88
N ASP A 154 0.82 3.28 5.40
CA ASP A 154 0.93 4.59 6.02
C ASP A 154 -0.24 5.48 5.62
N ILE A 155 -0.41 6.59 6.34
CA ILE A 155 -1.48 7.55 6.09
C ILE A 155 -0.91 8.89 5.65
N LYS A 156 -1.51 9.47 4.59
CA LYS A 156 -1.34 10.88 4.24
C LYS A 156 -2.70 11.56 4.15
N TRP A 157 -2.81 12.74 4.70
CA TRP A 157 -4.05 13.52 4.64
C TRP A 157 -4.19 14.21 3.29
N ASN A 158 -5.34 14.02 2.66
CA ASN A 158 -5.65 14.72 1.42
C ASN A 158 -6.08 16.16 1.74
N ARG A 159 -5.38 17.13 1.16
CA ARG A 159 -5.65 18.57 1.28
C ARG A 159 -6.27 19.15 0.01
N LYS A 160 -6.52 18.31 -0.99
CA LYS A 160 -7.02 18.72 -2.30
C LYS A 160 -8.43 18.17 -2.51
N GLU A 161 -9.37 19.05 -2.80
CA GLU A 161 -10.71 18.67 -3.22
C GLU A 161 -10.65 18.15 -4.66
N THR A 162 -11.30 17.01 -4.95
CA THR A 162 -11.31 16.39 -6.27
C THR A 162 -12.68 16.43 -6.95
N ASN A 163 -13.74 16.76 -6.20
CA ASN A 163 -15.11 16.88 -6.75
C ASN A 163 -15.82 18.09 -6.13
N PRO A 164 -15.52 19.34 -6.59
CA PRO A 164 -16.05 20.56 -5.99
C PRO A 164 -17.57 20.74 -6.19
N ASP A 165 -18.15 20.11 -7.20
CA ASP A 165 -19.55 20.27 -7.58
C ASP A 165 -20.52 19.34 -6.84
N SER A 166 -20.02 18.49 -5.93
CA SER A 166 -20.81 17.54 -5.15
C SER A 166 -20.57 17.69 -3.65
N ASP A 167 -21.60 17.47 -2.84
CA ASP A 167 -21.51 17.41 -1.39
C ASP A 167 -20.80 16.14 -0.88
N THR A 168 -20.57 15.17 -1.76
CA THR A 168 -19.90 13.92 -1.46
C THR A 168 -18.72 13.68 -2.37
N GLN A 169 -17.75 12.89 -1.88
CA GLN A 169 -16.58 12.48 -2.65
C GLN A 169 -16.15 11.08 -2.20
N GLU A 170 -15.92 10.16 -3.14
CA GLU A 170 -15.24 8.92 -2.82
C GLU A 170 -13.78 9.21 -2.45
N ILE A 171 -13.30 8.52 -1.40
CA ILE A 171 -11.96 8.71 -0.85
C ILE A 171 -11.31 7.36 -0.59
N PRO A 172 -10.00 7.20 -0.80
CA PRO A 172 -9.32 5.93 -0.54
C PRO A 172 -9.43 5.48 0.91
N MET A 173 -9.50 6.41 1.86
CA MET A 173 -9.45 6.10 3.28
C MET A 173 -10.16 7.14 4.13
N VAL A 174 -10.88 6.67 5.14
CA VAL A 174 -11.50 7.55 6.16
C VAL A 174 -10.45 8.18 7.08
N LEU A 175 -10.85 9.26 7.76
CA LEU A 175 -10.07 9.90 8.83
C LEU A 175 -10.56 9.39 10.18
N GLY A 176 -9.64 9.03 11.07
CA GLY A 176 -9.92 8.44 12.37
C GLY A 176 -10.72 9.32 13.33
N ALA A 177 -10.61 10.64 13.19
CA ALA A 177 -11.24 11.60 14.06
C ALA A 177 -12.78 11.53 14.05
N ALA A 178 -13.40 11.25 12.89
CA ALA A 178 -14.83 11.09 12.75
C ALA A 178 -15.20 10.27 11.50
N TYR A 179 -15.78 9.09 11.69
CA TYR A 179 -16.34 8.30 10.60
C TYR A 179 -17.49 7.41 11.08
N ALA A 180 -18.47 7.20 10.21
CA ALA A 180 -19.68 6.45 10.51
C ALA A 180 -19.81 5.20 9.62
N GLY A 181 -20.60 4.24 10.09
CA GLY A 181 -20.91 3.04 9.35
C GLY A 181 -22.08 2.28 9.95
N SER A 182 -22.47 1.15 9.34
CA SER A 182 -23.44 0.26 9.94
C SER A 182 -22.76 -0.78 10.85
N CYS A 183 -23.40 -1.10 11.98
CA CYS A 183 -22.90 -2.15 12.89
C CYS A 183 -22.86 -3.52 12.17
N ARG A 184 -23.82 -3.77 11.26
CA ARG A 184 -23.86 -4.97 10.45
C ARG A 184 -22.63 -5.09 9.54
N TYR A 185 -22.30 -4.02 8.83
CA TYR A 185 -21.17 -4.01 7.91
C TYR A 185 -19.82 -4.06 8.64
N TRP A 186 -19.70 -3.35 9.78
CA TRP A 186 -18.53 -3.44 10.66
C TRP A 186 -18.24 -4.87 11.10
N ASN A 187 -19.28 -5.57 11.60
CA ASN A 187 -19.14 -6.96 12.04
C ASN A 187 -18.83 -7.91 10.87
N TYR A 188 -19.43 -7.67 9.71
CA TYR A 188 -19.15 -8.42 8.48
C TYR A 188 -17.68 -8.24 8.03
N LEU A 189 -17.12 -7.05 8.19
CA LEU A 189 -15.70 -6.78 7.93
C LEU A 189 -14.77 -7.20 9.08
N HIS A 190 -15.27 -7.81 10.14
CA HIS A 190 -14.51 -8.15 11.35
C HIS A 190 -13.79 -6.94 11.99
N GLY A 191 -14.41 -5.76 11.95
CA GLY A 191 -13.96 -4.54 12.63
C GLY A 191 -12.44 -4.35 12.67
N MET A 192 -11.88 -4.26 13.88
CA MET A 192 -10.43 -4.13 14.12
C MET A 192 -9.76 -5.45 14.57
N GLU A 193 -10.45 -6.59 14.42
CA GLU A 193 -9.96 -7.89 14.89
C GLU A 193 -8.55 -8.20 14.37
N GLY A 194 -7.65 -8.49 15.31
CA GLY A 194 -6.24 -8.77 15.05
C GLY A 194 -5.31 -7.59 15.29
N LEU A 195 -5.78 -6.33 15.17
CA LEU A 195 -4.98 -5.17 15.56
C LEU A 195 -4.83 -5.09 17.09
N MET A 196 -3.73 -4.55 17.51
CA MET A 196 -3.39 -4.37 18.92
C MET A 196 -3.25 -2.88 19.24
N ARG A 197 -3.79 -2.45 20.37
CA ARG A 197 -3.62 -1.09 20.93
C ARG A 197 -3.97 0.01 19.92
N TYR A 198 -2.98 0.73 19.43
CA TYR A 198 -3.11 1.93 18.59
C TYR A 198 -2.27 1.81 17.32
N GLY A 199 -2.80 2.32 16.21
CA GLY A 199 -2.10 2.53 14.94
C GLY A 199 -2.67 1.70 13.80
N THR A 200 -2.86 2.37 12.65
CA THR A 200 -3.32 1.79 11.37
C THR A 200 -4.79 1.34 11.31
N GLU A 201 -5.64 1.81 12.21
CA GLU A 201 -7.06 1.46 12.25
C GLU A 201 -7.81 1.87 10.99
N GLU A 202 -7.60 3.12 10.54
CA GLU A 202 -8.28 3.69 9.37
C GLU A 202 -7.86 2.99 8.08
N GLN A 203 -6.57 2.68 7.97
CA GLN A 203 -6.05 1.91 6.83
C GLN A 203 -6.70 0.53 6.78
N PHE A 204 -6.77 -0.14 7.92
CA PHE A 204 -7.28 -1.49 8.02
C PHE A 204 -8.75 -1.60 7.61
N ILE A 205 -9.61 -0.76 8.18
CA ILE A 205 -11.04 -0.83 7.88
C ILE A 205 -11.35 -0.33 6.45
N SER A 206 -10.65 0.71 6.00
CA SER A 206 -10.85 1.24 4.64
C SER A 206 -10.42 0.26 3.56
N LEU A 207 -9.27 -0.43 3.73
CA LEU A 207 -8.83 -1.48 2.82
C LEU A 207 -9.84 -2.62 2.75
N LYS A 208 -10.34 -3.09 3.89
CA LYS A 208 -11.34 -4.16 3.91
C LYS A 208 -12.63 -3.74 3.21
N ALA A 209 -13.12 -2.52 3.47
CA ALA A 209 -14.31 -2.01 2.81
C ALA A 209 -14.12 -1.94 1.28
N TRP A 210 -13.00 -1.41 0.81
CA TRP A 210 -12.74 -1.32 -0.62
C TRP A 210 -12.55 -2.67 -1.30
N LEU A 211 -11.77 -3.58 -0.72
CA LEU A 211 -11.51 -4.91 -1.29
C LEU A 211 -12.78 -5.76 -1.34
N GLU A 212 -13.67 -5.63 -0.36
CA GLU A 212 -14.96 -6.34 -0.31
C GLU A 212 -15.95 -5.85 -1.37
N GLY A 213 -15.78 -4.66 -1.91
CA GLY A 213 -16.67 -4.07 -2.92
C GLY A 213 -17.53 -2.92 -2.40
N GLY A 214 -17.39 -2.57 -1.11
CA GLY A 214 -17.94 -1.37 -0.51
C GLY A 214 -17.15 -0.11 -0.87
N ARG A 215 -17.27 0.96 -0.09
CA ARG A 215 -16.60 2.24 -0.37
C ARG A 215 -16.38 3.09 0.88
N CYS A 216 -15.49 4.08 0.76
CA CYS A 216 -15.33 5.17 1.71
C CYS A 216 -15.80 6.47 1.05
N VAL A 217 -16.67 7.22 1.72
CA VAL A 217 -17.28 8.45 1.18
C VAL A 217 -17.07 9.60 2.15
N LEU A 218 -16.55 10.71 1.67
CA LEU A 218 -16.47 11.97 2.40
C LEU A 218 -17.77 12.75 2.24
N LEU A 219 -18.36 13.16 3.36
CA LEU A 219 -19.47 14.12 3.43
C LEU A 219 -18.89 15.52 3.65
N LYS A 220 -18.84 16.35 2.61
CA LYS A 220 -18.22 17.68 2.64
C LYS A 220 -19.10 18.72 3.32
N ASP A 221 -20.40 18.49 3.33
CA ASP A 221 -21.41 19.31 3.99
C ASP A 221 -21.41 19.15 5.52
N ILE A 222 -20.77 18.09 6.06
CA ILE A 222 -20.60 17.90 7.50
C ILE A 222 -19.19 18.30 7.92
N VAL A 223 -19.06 19.45 8.58
CA VAL A 223 -17.78 19.99 9.04
C VAL A 223 -17.61 19.78 10.54
N ILE A 224 -16.57 19.06 10.93
CA ILE A 224 -16.24 18.78 12.35
C ILE A 224 -14.86 19.34 12.68
N GLY A 225 -14.74 20.02 13.79
CA GLY A 225 -13.48 20.53 14.31
C GLY A 225 -12.77 19.52 15.20
N HIS A 226 -11.47 19.39 15.05
CA HIS A 226 -10.61 18.48 15.81
C HIS A 226 -9.46 19.26 16.47
N ILE A 227 -9.21 19.01 17.76
CA ILE A 227 -8.06 19.56 18.49
C ILE A 227 -6.85 18.66 18.26
N TYR A 228 -5.93 19.08 17.41
CA TYR A 228 -4.67 18.37 17.22
C TYR A 228 -3.73 18.61 18.39
N ARG A 229 -3.05 17.56 18.84
CA ARG A 229 -2.16 17.58 20.00
C ARG A 229 -0.73 17.32 19.57
N ASP A 230 0.21 18.01 20.21
CA ASP A 230 1.66 17.78 20.01
C ASP A 230 2.12 16.48 20.68
N LYS A 231 1.42 16.03 21.71
CA LYS A 231 1.76 14.81 22.48
C LYS A 231 0.55 13.92 22.66
N SER A 232 0.75 12.62 22.48
CA SER A 232 -0.26 11.61 22.79
C SER A 232 -0.53 11.55 24.31
N PRO A 233 -1.80 11.45 24.75
CA PRO A 233 -2.15 11.29 26.16
C PRO A 233 -1.87 9.86 26.70
N PHE A 234 -1.45 8.96 25.86
CA PHE A 234 -1.13 7.56 26.17
C PHE A 234 0.25 7.16 25.63
N LYS A 235 0.79 6.11 26.18
CA LYS A 235 2.07 5.55 25.74
C LYS A 235 1.90 4.86 24.38
N ARG A 236 2.74 5.20 23.41
CA ARG A 236 2.84 4.50 22.13
C ARG A 236 3.88 3.37 22.23
N TYR A 237 3.61 2.28 21.55
CA TYR A 237 4.45 1.09 21.50
C TYR A 237 4.84 0.83 20.05
N VAL A 238 6.04 1.23 19.67
CA VAL A 238 6.50 1.20 18.27
C VAL A 238 6.50 -0.22 17.69
N ASP A 239 6.84 -1.22 18.49
CA ASP A 239 6.81 -2.63 18.10
C ASP A 239 5.39 -3.13 17.81
N VAL A 240 4.38 -2.61 18.53
CA VAL A 240 2.96 -2.91 18.27
C VAL A 240 2.47 -2.18 17.02
N GLU A 241 2.87 -0.93 16.81
CA GLU A 241 2.51 -0.19 15.59
C GLU A 241 3.10 -0.87 14.33
N ILE A 242 4.35 -1.35 14.40
CA ILE A 242 4.94 -2.15 13.32
C ILE A 242 4.20 -3.49 13.18
N PHE A 243 3.88 -4.16 14.28
CA PHE A 243 3.07 -5.38 14.22
C PHE A 243 1.73 -5.16 13.50
N ASN A 244 1.00 -4.09 13.82
CA ASN A 244 -0.25 -3.77 13.14
C ASN A 244 -0.06 -3.60 11.64
N LYS A 245 1.02 -2.93 11.20
CA LYS A 245 1.36 -2.83 9.78
C LYS A 245 1.63 -4.20 9.16
N LEU A 246 2.45 -5.04 9.83
CA LEU A 246 2.73 -6.39 9.36
C LEU A 246 1.48 -7.28 9.32
N TRP A 247 0.55 -7.10 10.26
CA TRP A 247 -0.74 -7.77 10.27
C TRP A 247 -1.56 -7.41 9.03
N ILE A 248 -1.74 -6.12 8.77
CA ILE A 248 -2.48 -5.62 7.61
C ILE A 248 -1.90 -6.16 6.30
N VAL A 249 -0.59 -6.02 6.09
CA VAL A 249 0.02 -6.46 4.83
C VAL A 249 0.01 -7.98 4.68
N SER A 250 0.11 -8.73 5.78
CA SER A 250 0.01 -10.20 5.75
C SER A 250 -1.40 -10.69 5.46
N LEU A 251 -2.41 -9.92 5.86
CA LEU A 251 -3.81 -10.28 5.70
C LEU A 251 -4.38 -9.84 4.34
N LEU A 252 -4.04 -8.62 3.89
CA LEU A 252 -4.74 -7.93 2.82
C LEU A 252 -3.91 -7.70 1.55
N PHE A 253 -2.58 -7.70 1.64
CA PHE A 253 -1.73 -7.38 0.49
C PHE A 253 -1.42 -8.63 -0.33
N PRO A 254 -1.22 -8.49 -1.65
CA PRO A 254 -0.60 -9.50 -2.49
C PRO A 254 0.77 -9.91 -1.93
N THR A 255 1.15 -11.16 -2.16
CA THR A 255 2.32 -11.78 -1.51
C THR A 255 3.61 -11.02 -1.75
N PHE A 256 3.84 -10.53 -2.97
CA PHE A 256 5.06 -9.78 -3.26
C PHE A 256 5.06 -8.38 -2.60
N LEU A 257 3.92 -7.69 -2.57
CA LEU A 257 3.80 -6.40 -1.89
C LEU A 257 3.95 -6.54 -0.37
N LYS A 258 3.44 -7.65 0.21
CA LYS A 258 3.74 -8.03 1.61
C LYS A 258 5.25 -8.16 1.82
N SER A 259 5.95 -8.87 0.94
CA SER A 259 7.40 -9.08 1.02
C SER A 259 8.18 -7.77 0.96
N LYS A 260 7.78 -6.84 0.08
CA LYS A 260 8.34 -5.47 0.03
C LYS A 260 8.07 -4.70 1.32
N SER A 261 6.87 -4.78 1.87
CA SER A 261 6.53 -4.12 3.15
C SER A 261 7.39 -4.64 4.30
N PHE A 262 7.65 -5.95 4.34
CA PHE A 262 8.53 -6.57 5.31
C PHE A 262 9.97 -6.08 5.15
N ALA A 263 10.49 -6.04 3.93
CA ALA A 263 11.81 -5.52 3.60
C ALA A 263 12.00 -4.06 4.07
N ILE A 264 11.02 -3.21 3.79
CA ILE A 264 11.02 -1.79 4.21
C ILE A 264 11.02 -1.69 5.74
N ALA A 265 10.15 -2.42 6.42
CA ALA A 265 10.07 -2.41 7.88
C ALA A 265 11.37 -2.91 8.53
N GLN A 266 11.98 -3.95 7.98
CA GLN A 266 13.28 -4.46 8.43
C GLN A 266 14.40 -3.43 8.24
N LYS A 267 14.46 -2.78 7.08
CA LYS A 267 15.46 -1.73 6.80
C LYS A 267 15.33 -0.54 7.73
N GLN A 268 14.10 -0.13 8.07
CA GLN A 268 13.84 1.01 8.95
C GLN A 268 14.30 0.76 10.38
N ASP A 269 13.98 -0.40 10.96
CA ASP A 269 14.41 -0.79 12.31
C ASP A 269 14.40 -2.31 12.47
N PHE A 270 15.54 -2.93 12.26
CA PHE A 270 15.72 -4.38 12.34
C PHE A 270 15.31 -4.98 13.69
N GLN A 271 15.63 -4.29 14.82
CA GLN A 271 15.33 -4.82 16.14
C GLN A 271 13.84 -4.79 16.46
N THR A 272 13.18 -3.65 16.16
CA THR A 272 11.75 -3.48 16.39
C THR A 272 10.94 -4.34 15.43
N PHE A 273 11.35 -4.45 14.15
CA PHE A 273 10.80 -5.40 13.20
C PHE A 273 10.85 -6.84 13.72
N GLY A 274 12.00 -7.27 14.25
CA GLY A 274 12.16 -8.62 14.81
C GLY A 274 11.24 -8.90 16.01
N LYS A 275 10.92 -7.88 16.84
CA LYS A 275 9.91 -7.99 17.92
C LYS A 275 8.50 -8.14 17.33
N ALA A 276 8.12 -7.27 16.39
CA ALA A 276 6.84 -7.30 15.73
C ALA A 276 6.59 -8.63 14.98
N LEU A 277 7.63 -9.14 14.31
CA LEU A 277 7.56 -10.42 13.58
C LEU A 277 7.34 -11.62 14.54
N ARG A 278 7.90 -11.59 15.77
CA ARG A 278 7.61 -12.62 16.77
C ARG A 278 6.15 -12.60 17.20
N ILE A 279 5.55 -11.42 17.40
CA ILE A 279 4.12 -11.28 17.71
C ILE A 279 3.29 -11.83 16.55
N LEU A 280 3.64 -11.46 15.30
CA LEU A 280 2.93 -11.94 14.11
C LEU A 280 2.97 -13.48 14.00
N LYS A 281 4.15 -14.08 14.23
CA LYS A 281 4.31 -15.54 14.23
C LYS A 281 3.47 -16.23 15.30
N SER A 282 3.34 -15.64 16.50
CA SER A 282 2.50 -16.21 17.58
C SER A 282 1.00 -16.17 17.26
N LYS A 283 0.57 -15.30 16.34
CA LYS A 283 -0.82 -15.16 15.89
C LYS A 283 -1.07 -15.81 14.51
N LYS A 284 -0.20 -16.69 14.04
CA LYS A 284 -0.28 -17.27 12.69
C LYS A 284 -1.62 -17.94 12.40
N GLU A 285 -2.16 -18.73 13.33
CA GLU A 285 -3.43 -19.43 13.14
C GLU A 285 -4.61 -18.46 12.99
N GLU A 286 -4.66 -17.42 13.81
CA GLU A 286 -5.65 -16.35 13.72
C GLU A 286 -5.56 -15.62 12.37
N LEU A 287 -4.35 -15.28 11.94
CA LEU A 287 -4.08 -14.64 10.65
C LEU A 287 -4.58 -15.49 9.48
N LEU A 288 -4.25 -16.79 9.45
CA LEU A 288 -4.66 -17.69 8.37
C LEU A 288 -6.17 -17.87 8.31
N LYS A 289 -6.84 -17.96 9.48
CA LYS A 289 -8.30 -18.03 9.56
C LYS A 289 -8.96 -16.78 8.96
N GLN A 290 -8.48 -15.59 9.34
CA GLN A 290 -9.00 -14.33 8.80
C GLN A 290 -8.69 -14.18 7.31
N ARG A 291 -7.47 -14.53 6.86
CA ARG A 291 -7.09 -14.49 5.44
C ARG A 291 -8.01 -15.37 4.59
N HIS A 292 -8.32 -16.58 5.06
CA HIS A 292 -9.27 -17.46 4.39
C HIS A 292 -10.67 -16.83 4.29
N TYR A 293 -11.15 -16.22 5.37
CA TYR A 293 -12.44 -15.53 5.37
C TYR A 293 -12.47 -14.37 4.35
N PHE A 294 -11.48 -13.48 4.40
CA PHE A 294 -11.43 -12.31 3.51
C PHE A 294 -11.24 -12.69 2.05
N LYS A 295 -10.46 -13.74 1.76
CA LYS A 295 -10.32 -14.26 0.39
C LYS A 295 -11.68 -14.70 -0.19
N GLY A 296 -12.61 -15.15 0.65
CA GLY A 296 -13.96 -15.54 0.24
C GLY A 296 -14.94 -14.41 -0.01
N ILE A 297 -14.67 -13.21 0.53
CA ILE A 297 -15.59 -12.06 0.43
C ILE A 297 -15.06 -10.91 -0.42
N PHE A 298 -13.76 -10.86 -0.70
CA PHE A 298 -13.18 -9.80 -1.53
C PHE A 298 -13.58 -9.96 -2.98
N THR A 299 -14.03 -8.87 -3.58
CA THR A 299 -14.53 -8.81 -4.96
C THR A 299 -13.69 -7.90 -5.85
N ARG A 300 -12.87 -7.02 -5.27
CA ARG A 300 -11.98 -6.13 -6.03
C ARG A 300 -10.54 -6.59 -5.92
N PRO A 301 -9.77 -6.52 -7.02
CA PRO A 301 -8.34 -6.77 -7.00
C PRO A 301 -7.60 -5.66 -6.23
N PHE A 302 -6.44 -5.97 -5.67
CA PHE A 302 -5.65 -4.99 -4.91
C PHE A 302 -5.15 -3.83 -5.80
N ASP A 303 -4.98 -4.05 -7.10
CA ASP A 303 -4.59 -3.00 -8.06
C ASP A 303 -5.60 -1.84 -8.10
N ALA A 304 -6.89 -2.11 -7.89
CA ALA A 304 -7.90 -1.06 -7.75
C ALA A 304 -7.61 -0.11 -6.57
N ILE A 305 -7.00 -0.63 -5.49
CA ILE A 305 -6.57 0.19 -4.35
C ILE A 305 -5.37 1.06 -4.74
N ILE A 306 -4.41 0.50 -5.47
CA ILE A 306 -3.24 1.25 -5.96
C ILE A 306 -3.70 2.37 -6.90
N ASP A 307 -4.57 2.07 -7.84
CA ASP A 307 -5.07 3.02 -8.84
C ASP A 307 -5.86 4.18 -8.20
N MET A 308 -6.67 3.90 -7.19
CA MET A 308 -7.39 4.92 -6.43
C MET A 308 -6.46 5.88 -5.66
N ASN A 309 -5.36 5.38 -5.12
CA ASN A 309 -4.40 6.18 -4.35
C ASN A 309 -3.43 6.97 -5.26
N ARG A 310 -3.14 6.48 -6.46
CA ARG A 310 -2.15 7.04 -7.40
C ARG A 310 -2.38 8.52 -7.76
N PRO A 311 -3.59 9.00 -8.14
CA PRO A 311 -3.80 10.41 -8.48
C PRO A 311 -3.50 11.34 -7.31
N LEU A 312 -3.83 10.94 -6.09
CA LEU A 312 -3.57 11.73 -4.88
C LEU A 312 -2.08 11.75 -4.56
N LEU A 313 -1.39 10.63 -4.73
CA LEU A 313 0.05 10.54 -4.57
C LEU A 313 0.77 11.45 -5.57
N LEU A 314 0.44 11.36 -6.85
CA LEU A 314 1.02 12.18 -7.92
C LEU A 314 0.78 13.68 -7.69
N ALA A 315 -0.38 14.06 -7.16
CA ALA A 315 -0.68 15.45 -6.81
C ALA A 315 0.21 16.01 -5.69
N HIS A 316 0.84 15.15 -4.88
CA HIS A 316 1.75 15.52 -3.79
C HIS A 316 3.23 15.44 -4.19
N VAL A 317 3.56 14.81 -5.32
CA VAL A 317 4.93 14.74 -5.85
C VAL A 317 5.22 16.02 -6.64
N LYS A 318 6.31 16.72 -6.29
CA LYS A 318 6.68 17.99 -6.94
C LYS A 318 7.11 17.84 -8.40
N LYS A 319 7.52 16.63 -8.83
CA LYS A 319 7.96 16.32 -10.20
C LYS A 319 7.16 15.11 -10.69
N SER A 320 6.38 15.29 -11.75
CA SER A 320 5.70 14.19 -12.43
C SER A 320 6.66 13.54 -13.43
N PRO A 321 6.81 12.19 -13.44
CA PRO A 321 7.58 11.48 -14.47
C PRO A 321 7.09 11.77 -15.89
N GLU A 322 5.81 12.10 -16.06
CA GLU A 322 5.18 12.43 -17.35
C GLU A 322 5.86 13.61 -18.08
N LYS A 323 6.53 14.51 -17.34
CA LYS A 323 7.29 15.61 -17.94
C LYS A 323 8.45 15.16 -18.82
N ASN A 324 8.80 13.87 -18.77
CA ASN A 324 9.86 13.31 -19.58
C ASN A 324 9.35 12.71 -20.90
N LEU A 325 8.05 12.70 -21.18
CA LEU A 325 7.49 12.19 -22.43
C LEU A 325 7.97 12.99 -23.65
N ASP A 326 8.22 14.27 -23.52
CA ASP A 326 8.79 15.13 -24.58
C ASP A 326 10.21 14.75 -24.97
N LYS A 327 10.93 14.00 -24.13
CA LYS A 327 12.31 13.59 -24.35
C LYS A 327 12.47 12.16 -24.93
N VAL A 328 11.37 11.41 -24.98
CA VAL A 328 11.39 9.99 -25.38
C VAL A 328 11.95 9.81 -26.80
N ALA A 329 11.54 10.64 -27.76
CA ALA A 329 12.03 10.57 -29.14
C ALA A 329 13.55 10.84 -29.25
N SER A 330 14.08 11.76 -28.45
CA SER A 330 15.51 12.04 -28.40
C SER A 330 16.31 10.85 -27.84
N VAL A 331 15.74 10.16 -26.83
CA VAL A 331 16.34 8.94 -26.26
C VAL A 331 16.33 7.79 -27.27
N ALA A 332 15.26 7.64 -28.06
CA ALA A 332 15.18 6.65 -29.13
C ALA A 332 16.29 6.84 -30.17
N GLY A 333 16.49 8.09 -30.63
CA GLY A 333 17.60 8.42 -31.53
C GLY A 333 18.96 8.09 -30.93
N PHE A 334 19.17 8.44 -29.66
CA PHE A 334 20.42 8.12 -28.96
C PHE A 334 20.67 6.61 -28.86
N ILE A 335 19.67 5.80 -28.50
CA ILE A 335 19.82 4.33 -28.46
C ILE A 335 20.22 3.79 -29.82
N LYS A 336 19.58 4.23 -30.90
CA LYS A 336 19.86 3.80 -32.25
C LYS A 336 21.31 4.06 -32.68
N ASP A 337 21.85 5.23 -32.28
CA ASP A 337 23.21 5.63 -32.62
C ASP A 337 24.29 5.02 -31.71
N HIS A 338 23.88 4.52 -30.51
CA HIS A 338 24.79 4.06 -29.46
C HIS A 338 24.38 2.69 -28.90
N LEU A 339 24.16 1.69 -29.76
CA LEU A 339 23.80 0.34 -29.34
C LEU A 339 24.90 -0.28 -28.48
N SER A 340 24.48 -0.88 -27.35
CA SER A 340 25.41 -1.55 -26.44
C SER A 340 26.08 -2.76 -27.11
N GLN A 341 27.37 -2.97 -26.80
CA GLN A 341 28.11 -4.16 -27.17
C GLN A 341 27.88 -5.33 -26.18
N HIS A 342 27.30 -5.05 -25.01
CA HIS A 342 26.93 -6.05 -24.01
C HIS A 342 25.50 -6.54 -24.22
N TYR A 343 25.10 -7.64 -23.55
CA TYR A 343 23.82 -8.31 -23.76
C TYR A 343 22.87 -8.22 -22.57
N GLY A 344 23.35 -7.85 -21.39
CA GLY A 344 22.60 -7.87 -20.15
C GLY A 344 21.43 -6.90 -20.08
N LEU A 345 20.70 -6.97 -18.96
CA LEU A 345 19.49 -6.18 -18.73
C LEU A 345 19.81 -4.71 -18.46
N PHE A 346 20.71 -4.40 -17.51
CA PHE A 346 20.91 -3.00 -17.13
C PHE A 346 21.89 -2.29 -18.06
N ASN A 347 22.94 -2.94 -18.46
CA ASN A 347 24.00 -2.38 -19.30
C ASN A 347 24.16 -3.13 -20.62
N GLY A 348 23.05 -3.43 -21.31
CA GLY A 348 23.14 -4.22 -22.51
C GLY A 348 21.96 -4.17 -23.45
N LYS A 349 22.04 -4.99 -24.50
CA LYS A 349 21.01 -5.08 -25.53
C LYS A 349 19.65 -5.44 -25.00
N MET A 350 19.57 -6.28 -23.94
CA MET A 350 18.30 -6.65 -23.36
C MET A 350 17.56 -5.46 -22.74
N GLY A 351 18.28 -4.53 -22.13
CA GLY A 351 17.71 -3.28 -21.66
C GLY A 351 17.20 -2.37 -22.77
N HIS A 352 17.96 -2.31 -23.89
CA HIS A 352 17.51 -1.59 -25.09
C HIS A 352 16.25 -2.23 -25.70
N ILE A 353 16.19 -3.56 -25.77
CA ILE A 353 15.01 -4.29 -26.26
C ILE A 353 13.77 -3.89 -25.45
N LEU A 354 13.83 -3.97 -24.11
CA LEU A 354 12.72 -3.57 -23.27
C LEU A 354 12.26 -2.13 -23.55
N TRP A 355 13.22 -1.21 -23.68
CA TRP A 355 12.94 0.20 -23.92
C TRP A 355 12.31 0.43 -25.29
N LEU A 356 12.84 -0.21 -26.34
CA LEU A 356 12.37 -0.09 -27.73
C LEU A 356 10.97 -0.69 -27.92
N GLU A 357 10.67 -1.81 -27.29
CA GLU A 357 9.34 -2.42 -27.29
C GLU A 357 8.26 -1.48 -26.75
N HIS A 358 8.51 -0.86 -25.60
CA HIS A 358 7.62 0.16 -25.07
C HIS A 358 7.52 1.39 -25.96
N TYR A 359 8.63 1.79 -26.60
CA TYR A 359 8.63 2.94 -27.51
C TYR A 359 7.86 2.66 -28.81
N SER A 360 8.05 1.48 -29.40
CA SER A 360 7.28 1.03 -30.58
C SER A 360 5.77 1.03 -30.27
N ARG A 361 5.37 0.49 -29.11
CA ARG A 361 3.98 0.48 -28.67
C ARG A 361 3.41 1.89 -28.47
N CYS A 362 4.19 2.83 -27.93
CA CYS A 362 3.77 4.21 -27.72
C CYS A 362 3.62 5.00 -29.03
N THR A 363 4.46 4.72 -30.03
CA THR A 363 4.47 5.47 -31.30
C THR A 363 3.67 4.81 -32.42
N GLY A 364 3.48 3.48 -32.34
CA GLY A 364 2.92 2.68 -33.42
C GLY A 364 3.89 2.46 -34.60
N GLU A 365 5.18 2.76 -34.43
CA GLU A 365 6.21 2.62 -35.47
C GLU A 365 6.91 1.25 -35.40
N GLU A 366 6.56 0.33 -36.30
CA GLU A 366 7.13 -1.03 -36.38
C GLU A 366 8.66 -1.08 -36.58
N SER A 367 9.27 0.00 -37.04
CA SER A 367 10.73 0.05 -37.23
C SER A 367 11.53 -0.15 -35.95
N TRP A 368 10.94 0.22 -34.78
CA TRP A 368 11.57 0.06 -33.47
C TRP A 368 11.47 -1.37 -32.95
N ASP A 369 10.34 -2.04 -33.20
CA ASP A 369 10.15 -3.46 -32.95
C ASP A 369 11.11 -4.31 -33.79
N ASN A 370 11.31 -3.96 -35.09
CA ASN A 370 12.31 -4.60 -35.94
C ASN A 370 13.72 -4.47 -35.36
N LEU A 371 14.10 -3.28 -34.87
CA LEU A 371 15.41 -3.10 -34.23
C LEU A 371 15.54 -3.92 -32.95
N ALA A 372 14.49 -4.00 -32.13
CA ALA A 372 14.47 -4.84 -30.94
C ALA A 372 14.65 -6.32 -31.30
N SER A 373 13.99 -6.80 -32.37
CA SER A 373 14.11 -8.16 -32.89
C SER A 373 15.53 -8.48 -33.37
N GLU A 374 16.20 -7.57 -34.08
CA GLU A 374 17.60 -7.73 -34.48
C GLU A 374 18.55 -7.87 -33.28
N LEU A 375 18.33 -7.07 -32.24
CA LEU A 375 19.11 -7.16 -30.99
C LEU A 375 18.84 -8.46 -30.24
N TRP A 376 17.60 -8.98 -30.31
CA TRP A 376 17.25 -10.25 -29.74
C TRP A 376 17.96 -11.43 -30.44
N GLU A 377 17.98 -11.48 -31.75
CA GLU A 377 18.71 -12.50 -32.51
C GLU A 377 20.20 -12.55 -32.13
N GLN A 378 20.84 -11.39 -32.00
CA GLN A 378 22.22 -11.30 -31.53
C GLN A 378 22.39 -11.82 -30.09
N THR A 379 21.40 -11.58 -29.23
CA THR A 379 21.40 -12.04 -27.84
C THR A 379 21.27 -13.57 -27.79
N CYS A 380 20.37 -14.16 -28.58
CA CYS A 380 20.23 -15.61 -28.72
C CYS A 380 21.55 -16.29 -29.14
N THR A 381 22.22 -15.76 -30.15
CA THR A 381 23.53 -16.27 -30.60
C THR A 381 24.53 -16.29 -29.44
N SER A 382 24.62 -15.23 -28.66
CA SER A 382 25.54 -15.18 -27.51
C SER A 382 25.17 -16.17 -26.38
N ILE A 383 23.89 -16.48 -26.19
CA ILE A 383 23.44 -17.50 -25.24
C ILE A 383 23.88 -18.89 -25.74
N GLU A 384 23.66 -19.20 -27.02
CA GLU A 384 24.02 -20.47 -27.62
C GLU A 384 25.53 -20.71 -27.59
N GLU A 385 26.35 -19.69 -27.82
CA GLU A 385 27.80 -19.71 -27.71
C GLU A 385 28.32 -19.85 -26.27
N LYS A 386 27.43 -19.74 -25.25
CA LYS A 386 27.77 -19.80 -23.82
C LYS A 386 28.82 -18.77 -23.40
N THR A 387 28.76 -17.58 -23.98
CA THR A 387 29.73 -16.49 -23.72
C THR A 387 29.29 -15.58 -22.58
N LEU A 388 28.03 -15.70 -22.10
CA LEU A 388 27.43 -14.79 -21.14
C LEU A 388 27.61 -15.25 -19.67
N PRO A 389 27.92 -14.34 -18.75
CA PRO A 389 27.95 -14.63 -17.32
C PRO A 389 26.54 -14.90 -16.78
N TRP A 390 26.45 -15.46 -15.59
CA TRP A 390 25.20 -15.76 -14.93
C TRP A 390 24.53 -14.55 -14.26
N TYR A 391 25.21 -13.41 -14.16
CA TYR A 391 24.75 -12.22 -13.44
C TYR A 391 23.38 -11.69 -13.90
N PHE A 392 22.73 -10.92 -13.02
CA PHE A 392 21.45 -10.30 -13.34
C PHE A 392 21.63 -9.05 -14.21
N SER A 393 22.54 -8.14 -13.84
CA SER A 393 22.71 -6.87 -14.57
C SER A 393 23.29 -7.06 -15.98
N THR A 394 24.24 -7.95 -16.14
CA THR A 394 25.03 -8.09 -17.38
C THR A 394 24.90 -9.44 -18.07
N GLY A 395 24.08 -10.37 -17.58
CA GLY A 395 24.05 -11.74 -18.06
C GLY A 395 22.72 -12.45 -18.02
N LEU A 396 22.79 -13.77 -17.87
CA LEU A 396 21.71 -14.71 -18.14
C LEU A 396 20.50 -14.54 -17.21
N ALA A 397 20.71 -14.30 -15.90
CA ALA A 397 19.61 -14.15 -14.96
C ALA A 397 18.72 -12.94 -15.30
N GLY A 398 19.31 -11.81 -15.68
CA GLY A 398 18.58 -10.63 -16.11
C GLY A 398 17.89 -10.79 -17.46
N ILE A 399 18.52 -11.49 -18.39
CA ILE A 399 17.90 -11.82 -19.69
C ILE A 399 16.66 -12.70 -19.46
N GLY A 400 16.79 -13.75 -18.67
CA GLY A 400 15.67 -14.63 -18.34
C GLY A 400 14.53 -13.91 -17.63
N TRP A 401 14.84 -13.00 -16.70
CA TRP A 401 13.85 -12.14 -16.05
C TRP A 401 13.14 -11.23 -17.06
N ALA A 402 13.89 -10.61 -17.95
CA ALA A 402 13.36 -9.72 -18.97
C ALA A 402 12.43 -10.43 -19.98
N LEU A 403 12.73 -11.66 -20.35
CA LEU A 403 11.84 -12.48 -21.20
C LEU A 403 10.48 -12.69 -20.55
N HIS A 404 10.44 -12.97 -19.25
CA HIS A 404 9.19 -13.09 -18.53
C HIS A 404 8.44 -11.75 -18.42
N TYR A 405 9.19 -10.64 -18.26
CA TYR A 405 8.60 -9.30 -18.28
C TYR A 405 7.95 -9.00 -19.63
N LEU A 406 8.64 -9.25 -20.75
CA LEU A 406 8.11 -9.03 -22.09
C LEU A 406 6.85 -9.88 -22.34
N TYR A 407 6.86 -11.13 -21.90
CA TYR A 407 5.69 -12.02 -21.96
C TYR A 407 4.52 -11.51 -21.11
N ASP A 408 4.76 -11.12 -19.87
CA ASP A 408 3.76 -10.57 -18.95
C ASP A 408 3.11 -9.29 -19.49
N ARG A 409 3.87 -8.49 -20.24
CA ARG A 409 3.41 -7.24 -20.86
C ARG A 409 2.81 -7.44 -22.27
N GLY A 410 2.73 -8.67 -22.76
CA GLY A 410 2.16 -8.99 -24.07
C GLY A 410 2.99 -8.49 -25.25
N PHE A 411 4.31 -8.37 -25.08
CA PHE A 411 5.25 -8.16 -26.18
C PHE A 411 5.69 -9.49 -26.81
N LEU A 412 5.65 -10.58 -26.06
CA LEU A 412 5.88 -11.93 -26.54
C LEU A 412 4.59 -12.73 -26.49
N GLU A 413 4.27 -13.43 -27.55
CA GLU A 413 3.12 -14.33 -27.63
C GLU A 413 3.33 -15.61 -26.79
N TYR A 414 4.58 -16.07 -26.66
CA TYR A 414 4.97 -17.24 -25.87
C TYR A 414 6.37 -17.09 -25.27
N LEU A 415 6.62 -17.78 -24.17
CA LEU A 415 7.95 -17.82 -23.57
C LEU A 415 8.87 -18.76 -24.36
N PRO A 416 10.10 -18.35 -24.70
CA PRO A 416 11.07 -19.18 -25.40
C PRO A 416 11.66 -20.24 -24.46
N THR A 417 10.97 -21.37 -24.31
CA THR A 417 11.29 -22.42 -23.34
C THR A 417 12.68 -23.02 -23.51
N ASP A 418 13.16 -23.12 -24.76
CA ASP A 418 14.49 -23.67 -25.06
C ASP A 418 15.61 -22.74 -24.57
N ILE A 419 15.44 -21.44 -24.74
CA ILE A 419 16.36 -20.41 -24.21
C ILE A 419 16.34 -20.41 -22.69
N LEU A 420 15.14 -20.43 -22.11
CA LEU A 420 14.99 -20.48 -20.64
C LEU A 420 15.63 -21.75 -20.06
N GLY A 421 15.49 -22.90 -20.74
CA GLY A 421 16.17 -24.15 -20.34
C GLY A 421 17.69 -24.05 -20.35
N GLN A 422 18.27 -23.33 -21.31
CA GLN A 422 19.70 -23.07 -21.35
C GLN A 422 20.16 -22.15 -20.22
N ILE A 423 19.35 -21.12 -19.89
CA ILE A 423 19.59 -20.23 -18.76
C ILE A 423 19.51 -21.00 -17.44
N ASP A 424 18.45 -21.80 -17.23
CA ASP A 424 18.30 -22.65 -16.06
C ASP A 424 19.53 -23.57 -15.89
N ALA A 425 19.96 -24.24 -16.95
CA ALA A 425 21.12 -25.14 -16.92
C ALA A 425 22.43 -24.42 -16.57
N ALA A 426 22.62 -23.19 -17.04
CA ALA A 426 23.82 -22.39 -16.74
C ALA A 426 23.82 -21.92 -15.28
N LEU A 427 22.65 -21.48 -14.75
CA LEU A 427 22.52 -21.05 -13.36
C LEU A 427 22.69 -22.20 -12.37
N LEU A 428 22.31 -23.43 -12.72
CA LEU A 428 22.54 -24.63 -11.92
C LEU A 428 24.04 -24.98 -11.73
N GLN A 429 24.94 -24.43 -12.55
CA GLN A 429 26.39 -24.60 -12.37
C GLN A 429 26.97 -23.64 -11.32
N VAL A 430 26.19 -22.64 -10.88
CA VAL A 430 26.64 -21.67 -9.89
C VAL A 430 26.55 -22.27 -8.49
N SER A 431 27.67 -22.30 -7.77
CA SER A 431 27.69 -22.75 -6.38
C SER A 431 27.19 -21.64 -5.46
N LEU A 432 25.86 -21.59 -5.23
CA LEU A 432 25.21 -20.52 -4.42
C LEU A 432 25.79 -20.40 -3.02
N SER A 433 26.16 -21.52 -2.39
CA SER A 433 26.74 -21.58 -1.05
C SER A 433 28.10 -20.89 -0.91
N LYS A 434 28.80 -20.62 -2.02
CA LYS A 434 30.08 -19.91 -2.06
C LYS A 434 29.94 -18.42 -2.30
N LEU A 435 28.75 -17.95 -2.70
CA LEU A 435 28.52 -16.54 -2.95
C LEU A 435 28.24 -15.81 -1.66
N GLN A 436 28.93 -14.69 -1.45
CA GLN A 436 28.74 -13.78 -0.33
C GLN A 436 28.08 -12.46 -0.76
N ASP A 437 28.13 -12.15 -2.05
CA ASP A 437 27.48 -10.99 -2.62
C ASP A 437 25.95 -11.22 -2.63
N THR A 438 25.20 -10.35 -1.96
CA THR A 438 23.75 -10.40 -1.91
C THR A 438 23.09 -9.54 -2.97
N SER A 439 23.85 -8.74 -3.73
CA SER A 439 23.30 -7.76 -4.67
C SER A 439 22.39 -8.38 -5.74
N ILE A 440 21.47 -7.56 -6.25
CA ILE A 440 20.70 -7.93 -7.43
C ILE A 440 21.60 -7.99 -8.65
N ASP A 441 22.56 -7.06 -8.80
CA ASP A 441 23.37 -6.93 -10.00
C ASP A 441 24.24 -8.16 -10.27
N PHE A 442 24.98 -8.61 -9.26
CA PHE A 442 26.04 -9.60 -9.40
C PHE A 442 25.97 -10.73 -8.38
N GLY A 443 24.97 -10.73 -7.50
CA GLY A 443 24.87 -11.61 -6.36
C GLY A 443 23.64 -12.50 -6.32
N LEU A 444 23.39 -13.02 -5.12
CA LEU A 444 22.36 -14.01 -4.82
C LEU A 444 20.94 -13.50 -5.11
N ALA A 445 20.64 -12.23 -4.85
CA ALA A 445 19.31 -11.70 -5.05
C ALA A 445 18.92 -11.61 -6.53
N GLY A 446 19.88 -11.39 -7.43
CA GLY A 446 19.63 -11.43 -8.88
C GLY A 446 19.23 -12.83 -9.36
N ILE A 447 19.89 -13.88 -8.84
CA ILE A 447 19.49 -15.26 -9.11
C ILE A 447 18.10 -15.55 -8.55
N LEU A 448 17.82 -15.14 -7.30
CA LEU A 448 16.50 -15.32 -6.70
C LEU A 448 15.41 -14.57 -7.46
N ALA A 449 15.67 -13.37 -7.95
CA ALA A 449 14.73 -12.59 -8.75
C ALA A 449 14.32 -13.37 -10.02
N TYR A 450 15.29 -13.92 -10.74
CA TYR A 450 15.01 -14.79 -11.88
C TYR A 450 14.23 -16.05 -11.46
N CYS A 451 14.68 -16.76 -10.44
CA CYS A 451 14.05 -18.00 -10.00
C CYS A 451 12.60 -17.79 -9.54
N CYS A 452 12.32 -16.69 -8.84
CA CYS A 452 10.95 -16.33 -8.44
C CYS A 452 10.04 -16.18 -9.66
N VAL A 453 10.49 -15.44 -10.67
CA VAL A 453 9.72 -15.23 -11.90
C VAL A 453 9.59 -16.53 -12.69
N ARG A 454 10.66 -17.29 -12.81
CA ARG A 454 10.68 -18.58 -13.49
C ARG A 454 9.69 -19.57 -12.88
N MET A 455 9.60 -19.64 -11.56
CA MET A 455 8.62 -20.46 -10.83
C MET A 455 7.19 -20.03 -11.11
N ARG A 456 6.92 -18.74 -11.19
CA ARG A 456 5.57 -18.20 -11.46
C ARG A 456 5.01 -18.67 -12.80
N PHE A 457 5.85 -18.66 -13.85
CA PHE A 457 5.40 -18.95 -15.21
C PHE A 457 5.61 -20.41 -15.65
N ALA A 458 6.23 -21.22 -14.83
CA ALA A 458 6.44 -22.63 -15.12
C ALA A 458 5.20 -23.45 -14.75
N LYS A 459 4.78 -24.37 -15.63
CA LYS A 459 3.72 -25.34 -15.35
C LYS A 459 4.13 -26.37 -14.29
N GLU A 460 5.41 -26.73 -14.29
CA GLU A 460 6.02 -27.64 -13.34
C GLU A 460 7.28 -26.97 -12.80
N CYS A 461 7.68 -27.32 -11.56
CA CYS A 461 8.87 -26.74 -10.94
C CYS A 461 10.11 -27.04 -11.80
N PRO A 462 10.81 -26.01 -12.32
CA PRO A 462 11.98 -26.22 -13.18
C PRO A 462 13.25 -26.60 -12.41
N PHE A 463 13.22 -26.57 -11.07
CA PHE A 463 14.39 -26.76 -10.22
C PHE A 463 14.29 -28.06 -9.42
N HIS A 464 15.43 -28.77 -9.30
CA HIS A 464 15.55 -29.94 -8.43
C HIS A 464 15.49 -29.56 -6.94
N GLU A 465 15.09 -30.51 -6.09
CA GLU A 465 14.93 -30.31 -4.64
C GLU A 465 16.20 -29.75 -3.96
N ASP A 466 17.39 -30.17 -4.37
CA ASP A 466 18.64 -29.67 -3.81
C ASP A 466 18.90 -28.20 -4.18
N THR A 467 18.56 -27.80 -5.41
CA THR A 467 18.61 -26.40 -5.84
C THR A 467 17.61 -25.55 -5.03
N LEU A 468 16.39 -26.02 -4.82
CA LEU A 468 15.40 -25.33 -4.00
C LEU A 468 15.90 -25.12 -2.56
N LYS A 469 16.59 -26.11 -2.00
CA LYS A 469 17.22 -26.00 -0.65
C LYS A 469 18.35 -24.95 -0.65
N GLU A 470 19.19 -24.92 -1.69
CA GLU A 470 20.25 -23.91 -1.79
C GLU A 470 19.70 -22.50 -1.97
N LEU A 471 18.69 -22.31 -2.80
CA LEU A 471 18.00 -21.01 -2.98
C LEU A 471 17.31 -20.56 -1.68
N THR A 472 16.74 -21.50 -0.90
CA THR A 472 16.16 -21.19 0.39
C THR A 472 17.21 -20.72 1.40
N ARG A 473 18.38 -21.39 1.45
CA ARG A 473 19.51 -20.93 2.28
C ARG A 473 20.05 -19.56 1.82
N ALA A 474 20.10 -19.32 0.51
CA ALA A 474 20.50 -18.04 -0.05
C ALA A 474 19.53 -16.93 0.37
N SER A 475 18.22 -17.19 0.32
CA SER A 475 17.21 -16.22 0.80
C SER A 475 17.34 -15.93 2.30
N GLU A 476 17.60 -16.95 3.13
CA GLU A 476 17.86 -16.76 4.57
C GLU A 476 19.12 -15.91 4.81
N TYR A 477 20.18 -16.15 4.03
CA TYR A 477 21.41 -15.38 4.12
C TYR A 477 21.16 -13.91 3.77
N ILE A 478 20.45 -13.61 2.66
CA ILE A 478 20.08 -12.25 2.27
C ILE A 478 19.26 -11.57 3.39
N ILE A 479 18.25 -12.24 3.94
CA ILE A 479 17.40 -11.68 5.01
C ILE A 479 18.23 -11.28 6.23
N ASN A 480 19.28 -12.02 6.54
CA ASN A 480 20.12 -11.77 7.71
C ASN A 480 21.25 -10.77 7.48
N THR A 481 21.63 -10.48 6.24
CA THR A 481 22.84 -9.71 5.92
C THR A 481 22.59 -8.46 5.07
N SER A 482 21.57 -8.46 4.23
CA SER A 482 21.26 -7.32 3.37
C SER A 482 20.49 -6.20 4.09
N ALA A 483 20.67 -4.96 3.60
CA ALA A 483 19.87 -3.78 3.93
C ALA A 483 19.20 -3.18 2.68
N ASP A 484 19.35 -3.79 1.51
CA ASP A 484 18.66 -3.36 0.28
C ASP A 484 17.24 -3.92 0.23
N VAL A 485 16.25 -3.04 0.01
CA VAL A 485 14.83 -3.42 -0.01
C VAL A 485 14.51 -4.35 -1.17
N ARG A 486 15.16 -4.20 -2.31
CA ARG A 486 14.94 -5.04 -3.49
C ARG A 486 15.41 -6.48 -3.23
N GLU A 487 16.62 -6.63 -2.70
CA GLU A 487 17.20 -7.91 -2.31
C GLU A 487 16.33 -8.64 -1.27
N LEU A 488 15.99 -7.93 -0.19
CA LEU A 488 15.12 -8.43 0.87
C LEU A 488 13.72 -8.82 0.35
N SER A 489 13.16 -8.06 -0.60
CA SER A 489 11.83 -8.33 -1.13
C SER A 489 11.77 -9.67 -1.85
N TYR A 490 12.74 -9.98 -2.71
CA TYR A 490 12.82 -11.27 -3.39
C TYR A 490 13.14 -12.41 -2.43
N ALA A 491 13.98 -12.17 -1.41
CA ALA A 491 14.28 -13.17 -0.40
C ALA A 491 13.05 -13.52 0.45
N TYR A 492 12.27 -12.54 0.88
CA TYR A 492 10.99 -12.78 1.56
C TYR A 492 9.97 -13.45 0.66
N TYR A 493 9.85 -13.02 -0.59
CA TYR A 493 8.92 -13.63 -1.55
C TYR A 493 9.27 -15.11 -1.80
N TRP A 494 10.56 -15.44 -1.94
CA TRP A 494 11.01 -16.82 -2.07
C TRP A 494 10.59 -17.68 -0.87
N GLN A 495 10.71 -17.15 0.36
CA GLN A 495 10.27 -17.86 1.57
C GLN A 495 8.76 -18.14 1.57
N GLU A 496 7.95 -17.24 1.03
CA GLU A 496 6.51 -17.46 0.90
C GLU A 496 6.19 -18.53 -0.16
N LEU A 497 6.88 -18.50 -1.32
CA LEU A 497 6.75 -19.53 -2.36
C LEU A 497 7.05 -20.94 -1.81
N GLN A 498 8.09 -21.08 -0.99
CA GLN A 498 8.49 -22.38 -0.42
C GLN A 498 7.51 -22.90 0.65
N ARG A 499 6.69 -22.05 1.23
CA ARG A 499 5.67 -22.46 2.21
C ARG A 499 4.44 -23.07 1.58
N GLY A 500 4.34 -23.05 0.25
CA GLY A 500 3.18 -23.57 -0.48
C GLY A 500 1.90 -22.78 -0.21
N GLU A 501 2.00 -21.55 0.30
CA GLU A 501 0.87 -20.64 0.40
C GLU A 501 0.48 -20.20 -1.02
N ASP A 502 -0.83 -20.04 -1.28
CA ASP A 502 -1.33 -19.43 -2.52
C ASP A 502 -0.66 -18.06 -2.69
N CYS A 503 0.40 -18.01 -3.47
CA CYS A 503 1.07 -16.76 -3.81
C CYS A 503 0.26 -16.09 -4.92
N ASP A 504 -0.22 -14.89 -4.61
CA ASP A 504 -0.78 -14.01 -5.63
C ASP A 504 0.26 -13.75 -6.73
N GLU A 505 -0.20 -13.36 -7.91
CA GLU A 505 0.67 -13.06 -9.03
C GLU A 505 1.80 -12.09 -8.64
N LEU A 506 3.03 -12.46 -9.01
CA LEU A 506 4.20 -11.60 -8.88
C LEU A 506 4.09 -10.49 -9.94
N PRO A 507 3.83 -9.23 -9.57
CA PRO A 507 3.82 -8.15 -10.55
C PRO A 507 5.25 -7.93 -11.02
N LEU A 508 5.49 -8.05 -12.33
CA LEU A 508 6.80 -7.76 -12.90
C LEU A 508 6.94 -6.26 -13.13
N SER A 509 7.83 -5.64 -12.38
CA SER A 509 8.16 -4.22 -12.52
C SER A 509 9.67 -4.03 -12.43
N LEU A 510 10.21 -3.25 -13.36
CA LEU A 510 11.63 -2.89 -13.33
C LEU A 510 12.05 -2.18 -12.03
N ASN A 511 11.13 -1.46 -11.36
CA ASN A 511 11.41 -0.87 -10.05
C ASN A 511 11.70 -1.90 -8.95
N ASP A 512 11.34 -3.17 -9.16
CA ASP A 512 11.60 -4.21 -8.18
C ASP A 512 13.02 -4.76 -8.28
N VAL A 513 13.70 -4.48 -9.38
CA VAL A 513 15.05 -4.94 -9.64
C VAL A 513 16.07 -3.83 -9.84
N MET A 514 15.65 -2.62 -10.21
CA MET A 514 16.54 -1.48 -10.41
C MET A 514 16.04 -0.20 -9.74
N GLU A 515 16.92 0.76 -9.51
CA GLU A 515 16.57 2.11 -9.06
C GLU A 515 16.36 3.02 -10.28
N PHE A 516 15.11 3.51 -10.44
CA PHE A 516 14.83 4.52 -11.44
C PHE A 516 15.29 5.91 -10.97
N ARG A 517 16.05 6.60 -11.81
CA ARG A 517 16.44 7.99 -11.58
C ARG A 517 15.31 8.92 -12.06
N GLU A 518 14.68 9.64 -11.13
CA GLU A 518 13.47 10.45 -11.38
C GLU A 518 13.71 11.73 -12.18
N ALA A 519 14.94 12.18 -12.35
CA ALA A 519 15.23 13.47 -12.96
C ALA A 519 16.30 13.39 -14.04
N PHE A 520 15.98 13.95 -15.21
CA PHE A 520 17.01 14.49 -16.08
C PHE A 520 17.74 15.61 -15.31
N ALA A 521 19.02 15.48 -15.10
CA ALA A 521 19.83 16.63 -14.73
C ALA A 521 19.69 17.65 -15.87
N GLU A 522 19.21 18.86 -15.59
CA GLU A 522 18.93 19.89 -16.61
C GLU A 522 20.16 20.24 -17.47
N ASN A 523 21.38 19.82 -17.06
CA ASN A 523 22.65 20.11 -17.69
C ASN A 523 23.54 18.87 -17.91
N SER A 524 23.03 17.62 -17.93
CA SER A 524 23.92 16.50 -18.26
C SER A 524 24.08 16.35 -19.77
N GLU A 525 25.19 16.76 -20.28
CA GLU A 525 25.66 16.46 -21.64
C GLU A 525 25.98 14.96 -21.84
N TYR A 526 25.92 14.15 -20.75
CA TYR A 526 26.23 12.71 -20.76
C TYR A 526 24.96 11.88 -20.65
N TRP A 527 24.58 11.28 -21.75
CA TRP A 527 23.55 10.25 -21.81
C TRP A 527 24.24 8.91 -21.57
N GLU A 528 23.96 8.29 -20.43
CA GLU A 528 24.45 6.96 -20.15
C GLU A 528 23.66 5.95 -20.98
N ASN A 529 24.35 5.14 -21.77
CA ASN A 529 23.78 4.09 -22.62
C ASN A 529 23.44 2.83 -21.82
N SER A 530 22.63 3.00 -20.78
CA SER A 530 22.26 1.98 -19.82
C SER A 530 20.82 2.21 -19.39
N LEU A 531 20.06 1.13 -19.16
CA LEU A 531 18.69 1.22 -18.65
C LEU A 531 18.64 1.90 -17.27
N GLU A 532 19.69 1.81 -16.46
CA GLU A 532 19.85 2.53 -15.20
C GLU A 532 20.29 3.99 -15.38
N GLY A 533 20.73 4.38 -16.58
CA GLY A 533 21.07 5.75 -16.92
C GLY A 533 19.88 6.70 -16.73
N ALA A 534 20.14 7.94 -16.31
CA ALA A 534 19.09 8.90 -15.98
C ALA A 534 18.10 9.14 -17.12
N ALA A 535 18.57 9.18 -18.37
CA ALA A 535 17.73 9.43 -19.53
C ALA A 535 16.82 8.25 -19.89
N LEU A 536 17.38 7.05 -20.00
CA LEU A 536 16.61 5.84 -20.33
C LEU A 536 15.64 5.49 -19.22
N SER A 537 16.08 5.53 -17.96
CA SER A 537 15.27 5.27 -16.79
C SER A 537 14.05 6.22 -16.69
N ALA A 538 14.29 7.53 -16.81
CA ALA A 538 13.22 8.52 -16.69
C ALA A 538 12.20 8.45 -17.84
N THR A 539 12.65 8.23 -19.08
CA THR A 539 11.75 8.10 -20.23
C THR A 539 11.00 6.78 -20.23
N PHE A 540 11.63 5.68 -19.79
CA PHE A 540 10.97 4.40 -19.61
C PHE A 540 9.80 4.49 -18.64
N MET A 541 10.00 5.13 -17.48
CA MET A 541 8.92 5.37 -16.51
C MET A 541 7.80 6.22 -17.08
N ALA A 542 8.15 7.25 -17.87
CA ALA A 542 7.15 8.09 -18.51
C ALA A 542 6.28 7.30 -19.49
N MET A 543 6.87 6.41 -20.29
CA MET A 543 6.14 5.53 -21.22
C MET A 543 5.22 4.55 -20.49
N ILE A 544 5.70 3.84 -19.47
CA ILE A 544 4.88 2.89 -18.68
C ILE A 544 3.65 3.57 -18.06
N ILE A 545 3.83 4.78 -17.51
CA ILE A 545 2.73 5.54 -16.91
C ILE A 545 1.71 5.94 -17.98
N ASN A 546 2.17 6.36 -19.15
CA ASN A 546 1.31 6.76 -20.26
C ASN A 546 0.51 5.56 -20.81
N GLU A 547 1.13 4.40 -21.00
CA GLU A 547 0.44 3.18 -21.42
C GLU A 547 -0.71 2.80 -20.47
N LYS A 548 -0.47 2.87 -19.16
CA LYS A 548 -1.51 2.58 -18.17
C LYS A 548 -2.69 3.55 -18.24
N LYS A 549 -2.47 4.82 -18.55
CA LYS A 549 -3.55 5.82 -18.73
C LYS A 549 -4.39 5.51 -19.95
N GLN A 550 -3.76 5.21 -21.07
CA GLN A 550 -4.46 4.88 -22.31
C GLN A 550 -5.34 3.63 -22.18
N CYS A 551 -4.86 2.61 -21.45
CA CYS A 551 -5.67 1.43 -21.15
C CYS A 551 -6.90 1.76 -20.29
N HIS A 552 -6.78 2.65 -19.30
CA HIS A 552 -7.94 3.07 -18.48
C HIS A 552 -8.98 3.86 -19.27
N GLU A 553 -8.55 4.82 -20.10
CA GLU A 553 -9.46 5.61 -20.94
C GLU A 553 -10.23 4.76 -21.94
N GLN A 554 -9.63 3.68 -22.44
CA GLN A 554 -10.30 2.71 -23.32
C GLN A 554 -11.32 1.85 -22.58
N THR A 555 -11.06 1.51 -21.31
CA THR A 555 -11.97 0.67 -20.50
C THR A 555 -13.19 1.47 -19.99
N GLU A 556 -13.06 2.78 -19.80
CA GLU A 556 -14.18 3.66 -19.44
C GLU A 556 -15.10 4.02 -20.64
N GLN A 557 -14.66 3.76 -21.88
CA GLN A 557 -15.45 4.00 -23.10
C GLN A 557 -16.23 2.77 -23.60
N ILE A 558 -16.05 1.61 -22.97
CA ILE A 558 -16.80 0.37 -23.22
C ILE A 558 -17.81 0.14 -22.10
#